data_ca634e0ab8010af832fca5526337ef80
#
_entry.id   ca634e0ab8010af832fca5526337ef80
#
_cell.length_a   1.000
_cell.length_b   1.000
_cell.length_c   1.000
_cell.angle_alpha   90.00
_cell.angle_beta   90.00
_cell.angle_gamma   90.00
#
_symmetry.space_group_name_H-M   'P 1'
#
loop_
_entity.id
_entity.type
_entity.pdbx_description
1 polymer ?
#
loop_
_entity_poly.entity_id
_entity_poly.type
_entity_poly.pdbx_seq_one_letter_code
_entity_poly.pdbx_strand_id
1 'polypeptide(L)'
;MKNPRKKSAQQELPEQDAMGSEDDFAPGGSARSTQADGVPPSEESASADASGEQSVDSDTEATPDLSSEQEKYLRLAAEYDNYRKRSARERSEAGARAQADLVRQMVEGLDDLARFAHVDPSTTDAETIVQGVDMVEKKIMKALSSAGLRVINPVGETFDPALHEAVATEPTSAQEDDHVVARVYQPGYVFNTQLIRPARVVVKQWNG
;
A
#
# COMPACT_ATOMS: atom_id res chain seq x y z
N MET A 1 -58.39 6.20 42.18
CA MET A 1 -57.81 7.45 42.72
C MET A 1 -56.64 7.85 41.86
N LYS A 2 -56.86 8.92 41.11
CA LYS A 2 -55.92 9.98 40.67
C LYS A 2 -54.53 9.65 40.11
N ASN A 3 -54.46 9.80 38.80
CA ASN A 3 -53.25 10.14 38.01
C ASN A 3 -52.77 11.57 38.38
N PRO A 4 -51.48 11.86 38.28
CA PRO A 4 -51.19 13.05 37.49
C PRO A 4 -50.05 12.87 36.45
N ARG A 5 -50.34 13.43 35.31
CA ARG A 5 -49.45 13.81 34.20
C ARG A 5 -48.27 14.69 34.67
N LYS A 6 -47.08 14.48 34.10
CA LYS A 6 -46.06 15.51 33.92
C LYS A 6 -45.50 15.34 32.49
N LYS A 7 -45.93 16.21 31.64
CA LYS A 7 -45.39 17.44 31.07
C LYS A 7 -44.03 17.24 30.36
N SER A 8 -44.16 17.36 29.06
CA SER A 8 -43.16 17.62 28.05
C SER A 8 -42.23 18.77 28.41
N ALA A 9 -40.94 18.61 28.17
CA ALA A 9 -40.01 19.72 27.94
C ALA A 9 -39.34 19.47 26.60
N GLN A 10 -39.81 20.16 25.59
CA GLN A 10 -39.09 20.46 24.36
C GLN A 10 -37.90 21.35 24.73
N GLN A 11 -36.72 20.96 24.35
CA GLN A 11 -35.57 21.83 24.40
C GLN A 11 -35.12 22.06 22.95
N GLU A 12 -35.39 23.31 22.55
CA GLU A 12 -34.99 23.90 21.27
C GLU A 12 -33.47 23.90 21.16
N LEU A 13 -33.00 23.54 19.98
CA LEU A 13 -31.65 23.78 19.50
C LEU A 13 -31.57 25.18 18.90
N PRO A 14 -30.56 25.97 19.19
CA PRO A 14 -30.31 27.19 18.43
C PRO A 14 -29.59 26.89 17.13
N GLU A 15 -30.19 27.36 16.05
CA GLU A 15 -29.52 27.62 14.78
C GLU A 15 -28.40 28.64 15.01
N GLN A 16 -27.21 28.34 14.52
CA GLN A 16 -26.18 29.36 14.27
C GLN A 16 -25.74 29.27 12.84
N ASP A 17 -26.19 30.26 12.10
CA ASP A 17 -25.59 30.81 10.90
C ASP A 17 -24.13 31.21 11.15
N ALA A 18 -23.21 30.80 10.29
CA ALA A 18 -22.02 31.57 9.93
C ALA A 18 -21.43 31.00 8.66
N MET A 19 -21.70 31.60 7.59
CA MET A 19 -20.84 32.29 6.61
C MET A 19 -19.37 31.91 6.62
N GLY A 20 -18.91 31.38 5.43
CA GLY A 20 -17.84 31.97 4.62
C GLY A 20 -16.44 31.73 5.06
N SER A 21 -15.74 30.95 4.26
CA SER A 21 -14.56 31.49 3.54
C SER A 21 -13.99 30.40 2.63
N GLU A 22 -14.07 30.69 1.36
CA GLU A 22 -13.23 30.10 0.32
C GLU A 22 -11.80 30.52 0.62
N ASP A 23 -10.91 29.56 0.82
CA ASP A 23 -9.48 29.78 0.73
C ASP A 23 -8.90 28.84 -0.34
N ASP A 24 -8.66 29.49 -1.42
CA ASP A 24 -7.86 29.26 -2.60
C ASP A 24 -6.44 28.74 -2.20
N PHE A 25 -6.17 27.46 -2.42
CA PHE A 25 -4.82 26.91 -2.31
C PHE A 25 -4.27 26.53 -3.69
N ALA A 26 -3.68 27.51 -4.33
CA ALA A 26 -2.87 27.34 -5.53
C ALA A 26 -1.56 26.59 -5.22
N PRO A 27 -1.12 25.63 -6.04
CA PRO A 27 0.18 25.01 -5.90
C PRO A 27 1.25 25.90 -6.55
N GLY A 28 2.07 26.51 -5.72
CA GLY A 28 3.27 27.24 -6.14
C GLY A 28 4.34 26.29 -6.69
N GLY A 29 4.53 26.32 -7.99
CA GLY A 29 5.68 25.77 -8.66
C GLY A 29 6.93 26.61 -8.37
N SER A 30 8.00 25.97 -7.91
CA SER A 30 9.35 26.55 -7.92
C SER A 30 10.25 25.71 -8.79
N ALA A 31 10.33 26.09 -10.05
CA ALA A 31 11.37 25.69 -10.97
C ALA A 31 12.64 26.46 -10.62
N ARG A 32 13.68 25.76 -10.22
CA ARG A 32 15.04 26.30 -10.17
C ARG A 32 15.76 25.89 -11.44
N SER A 33 15.84 26.85 -12.35
CA SER A 33 16.74 26.86 -13.50
C SER A 33 18.16 27.04 -13.03
N THR A 34 19.05 26.10 -13.34
CA THR A 34 20.49 26.32 -13.39
C THR A 34 20.89 26.44 -14.84
N GLN A 35 21.27 27.66 -15.16
CA GLN A 35 21.89 28.11 -16.37
C GLN A 35 23.37 27.71 -16.32
N ALA A 36 23.88 27.08 -17.37
CA ALA A 36 25.30 26.95 -17.63
C ALA A 36 25.56 27.46 -19.03
N ASP A 37 26.40 28.47 -19.04
CA ASP A 37 27.02 29.24 -20.11
C ASP A 37 27.50 28.37 -21.28
N GLY A 38 27.29 28.69 -22.52
CA GLY A 38 27.78 29.76 -23.30
C GLY A 38 29.19 29.47 -23.85
N VAL A 39 29.29 28.89 -25.08
CA VAL A 39 30.51 28.95 -25.89
C VAL A 39 30.10 29.51 -27.25
N PRO A 40 30.70 30.66 -27.68
CA PRO A 40 30.43 31.25 -28.97
C PRO A 40 31.24 30.62 -30.11
N PRO A 41 30.81 30.75 -31.34
CA PRO A 41 31.52 30.26 -32.51
C PRO A 41 32.60 31.26 -32.93
N SER A 42 33.76 30.75 -33.33
CA SER A 42 34.78 31.52 -34.03
C SER A 42 34.89 31.04 -35.45
N GLU A 43 34.46 31.87 -36.37
CA GLU A 43 34.87 31.84 -37.77
C GLU A 43 36.30 32.38 -37.86
N GLU A 44 37.16 31.77 -38.65
CA GLU A 44 38.00 32.45 -39.64
C GLU A 44 38.76 31.45 -40.52
N SER A 45 38.41 31.48 -41.72
CA SER A 45 39.09 31.46 -43.01
C SER A 45 40.61 31.40 -43.06
N ALA A 46 41.15 30.57 -43.91
CA ALA A 46 41.97 30.88 -45.11
C ALA A 46 42.65 29.63 -45.67
N SER A 47 42.28 29.27 -46.85
CA SER A 47 42.98 29.16 -48.14
C SER A 47 44.39 28.54 -48.19
N ALA A 48 44.47 27.65 -49.13
CA ALA A 48 45.47 27.41 -50.21
C ALA A 48 46.20 26.07 -50.13
N ASP A 49 45.87 25.25 -51.12
CA ASP A 49 46.73 24.77 -52.25
C ASP A 49 47.76 23.67 -51.95
N ALA A 50 47.68 22.70 -52.73
CA ALA A 50 48.66 21.87 -53.43
C ALA A 50 48.39 20.38 -53.43
N SER A 51 47.95 19.89 -54.58
CA SER A 51 48.37 18.72 -55.33
C SER A 51 49.14 17.60 -54.60
N GLY A 52 48.60 16.45 -54.65
CA GLY A 52 49.24 15.20 -54.36
C GLY A 52 48.36 14.00 -54.65
N GLU A 53 48.25 13.62 -55.94
CA GLU A 53 47.73 12.31 -56.33
C GLU A 53 48.62 11.22 -55.76
N GLN A 54 48.11 10.45 -54.82
CA GLN A 54 48.54 9.10 -54.52
C GLN A 54 47.33 8.23 -54.39
N SER A 55 47.13 7.43 -55.42
CA SER A 55 46.29 6.26 -55.45
C SER A 55 46.85 5.24 -54.42
N VAL A 56 46.21 5.12 -53.31
CA VAL A 56 46.36 3.99 -52.42
C VAL A 56 45.09 3.14 -52.55
N ASP A 57 45.26 1.95 -53.06
CA ASP A 57 44.31 0.88 -52.96
C ASP A 57 43.89 0.73 -51.49
N SER A 58 42.74 1.28 -51.15
CA SER A 58 42.15 1.06 -49.84
C SER A 58 41.33 -0.22 -49.92
N ASP A 59 41.86 -1.29 -49.33
CA ASP A 59 41.04 -2.37 -48.81
C ASP A 59 39.91 -1.73 -48.03
N THR A 60 38.74 -1.73 -48.65
CA THR A 60 37.50 -1.30 -47.99
C THR A 60 37.13 -2.43 -47.02
N GLU A 61 37.82 -2.50 -45.89
CA GLU A 61 37.21 -3.14 -44.73
C GLU A 61 35.88 -2.46 -44.55
N ALA A 62 34.82 -3.26 -44.71
CA ALA A 62 33.44 -2.84 -44.57
C ALA A 62 33.26 -2.25 -43.16
N THR A 63 33.44 -0.95 -43.04
CA THR A 63 33.01 -0.23 -41.84
C THR A 63 31.52 -0.52 -41.69
N PRO A 64 31.09 -1.13 -40.58
CA PRO A 64 29.66 -1.37 -40.37
C PRO A 64 28.96 -0.03 -40.58
N ASP A 65 27.99 -0.05 -41.49
CA ASP A 65 27.26 1.14 -41.88
C ASP A 65 26.63 1.77 -40.60
N LEU A 66 27.29 2.81 -40.09
CA LEU A 66 26.91 3.50 -38.87
C LEU A 66 25.43 3.94 -38.91
N SER A 67 24.90 4.19 -40.12
CA SER A 67 23.49 4.53 -40.31
C SER A 67 22.59 3.33 -40.00
N SER A 68 22.98 2.12 -40.44
CA SER A 68 22.20 0.89 -40.18
C SER A 68 22.20 0.51 -38.69
N GLU A 69 23.31 0.72 -38.00
CA GLU A 69 23.40 0.50 -36.55
C GLU A 69 22.58 1.51 -35.76
N GLN A 70 22.57 2.79 -36.19
CA GLN A 70 21.71 3.82 -35.60
C GLN A 70 20.23 3.50 -35.81
N GLU A 71 19.83 3.06 -37.00
CA GLU A 71 18.44 2.65 -37.24
C GLU A 71 18.02 1.44 -36.40
N LYS A 72 18.88 0.45 -36.24
CA LYS A 72 18.64 -0.69 -35.34
C LYS A 72 18.49 -0.25 -33.90
N TYR A 73 19.34 0.66 -33.45
CA TYR A 73 19.26 1.22 -32.08
C TYR A 73 17.96 1.98 -31.85
N LEU A 74 17.56 2.85 -32.78
CA LEU A 74 16.32 3.63 -32.67
C LEU A 74 15.09 2.71 -32.66
N ARG A 75 15.09 1.68 -33.50
CA ARG A 75 14.03 0.68 -33.51
C ARG A 75 13.97 -0.09 -32.19
N LEU A 76 15.11 -0.56 -31.68
CA LEU A 76 15.17 -1.27 -30.41
C LEU A 76 14.72 -0.38 -29.25
N ALA A 77 15.11 0.90 -29.24
CA ALA A 77 14.68 1.88 -28.24
C ALA A 77 13.15 2.06 -28.26
N ALA A 78 12.55 2.17 -29.46
CA ALA A 78 11.11 2.28 -29.61
C ALA A 78 10.38 0.99 -29.16
N GLU A 79 10.90 -0.17 -29.50
CA GLU A 79 10.37 -1.47 -29.04
C GLU A 79 10.47 -1.61 -27.53
N TYR A 80 11.59 -1.19 -26.91
CA TYR A 80 11.78 -1.19 -25.47
C TYR A 80 10.79 -0.24 -24.77
N ASP A 81 10.58 0.97 -25.27
CA ASP A 81 9.61 1.90 -24.74
C ASP A 81 8.17 1.36 -24.81
N ASN A 82 7.81 0.73 -25.91
CA ASN A 82 6.52 0.08 -26.07
C ASN A 82 6.36 -1.10 -25.09
N TYR A 83 7.41 -1.93 -24.95
CA TYR A 83 7.43 -3.03 -23.98
C TYR A 83 7.28 -2.50 -22.55
N ARG A 84 8.01 -1.45 -22.18
CA ARG A 84 7.95 -0.83 -20.84
C ARG A 84 6.54 -0.30 -20.52
N LYS A 85 5.91 0.40 -21.48
CA LYS A 85 4.54 0.90 -21.34
C LYS A 85 3.53 -0.23 -21.19
N ARG A 86 3.66 -1.27 -22.01
CA ARG A 86 2.79 -2.44 -21.96
C ARG A 86 2.96 -3.19 -20.63
N SER A 87 4.20 -3.47 -20.22
CA SER A 87 4.48 -4.16 -18.96
C SER A 87 3.98 -3.40 -17.74
N ALA A 88 4.09 -2.06 -17.73
CA ALA A 88 3.54 -1.23 -16.67
C ALA A 88 2.01 -1.33 -16.59
N ARG A 89 1.33 -1.32 -17.75
CA ARG A 89 -0.13 -1.49 -17.82
C ARG A 89 -0.56 -2.87 -17.34
N GLU A 90 0.10 -3.93 -17.82
CA GLU A 90 -0.18 -5.32 -17.41
C GLU A 90 -0.04 -5.52 -15.89
N ARG A 91 1.02 -4.94 -15.28
CA ARG A 91 1.21 -4.98 -13.81
C ARG A 91 0.09 -4.25 -13.08
N SER A 92 -0.30 -3.07 -13.54
CA SER A 92 -1.40 -2.30 -12.95
C SER A 92 -2.73 -3.05 -13.04
N GLU A 93 -3.03 -3.63 -14.21
CA GLU A 93 -4.24 -4.43 -14.42
C GLU A 93 -4.24 -5.70 -13.57
N ALA A 94 -3.10 -6.39 -13.45
CA ALA A 94 -2.97 -7.57 -12.60
C ALA A 94 -3.20 -7.23 -11.12
N GLY A 95 -2.67 -6.10 -10.65
CA GLY A 95 -2.93 -5.59 -9.30
C GLY A 95 -4.41 -5.29 -9.06
N ALA A 96 -5.05 -4.59 -10.00
CA ALA A 96 -6.47 -4.27 -9.91
C ALA A 96 -7.37 -5.53 -9.92
N ARG A 97 -7.02 -6.54 -10.72
CA ARG A 97 -7.74 -7.82 -10.74
C ARG A 97 -7.62 -8.55 -9.40
N ALA A 98 -6.40 -8.64 -8.84
CA ALA A 98 -6.16 -9.28 -7.55
C ALA A 98 -6.93 -8.58 -6.41
N GLN A 99 -6.99 -7.24 -6.42
CA GLN A 99 -7.79 -6.48 -5.47
C GLN A 99 -9.29 -6.76 -5.64
N ALA A 100 -9.80 -6.78 -6.87
CA ALA A 100 -11.19 -7.08 -7.15
C ALA A 100 -11.59 -8.51 -6.70
N ASP A 101 -10.71 -9.48 -6.88
CA ASP A 101 -10.95 -10.86 -6.44
C ASP A 101 -10.99 -10.96 -4.91
N LEU A 102 -10.11 -10.25 -4.19
CA LEU A 102 -10.15 -10.18 -2.73
C LEU A 102 -11.45 -9.51 -2.25
N VAL A 103 -11.81 -8.37 -2.84
CA VAL A 103 -13.06 -7.66 -2.50
C VAL A 103 -14.28 -8.55 -2.72
N ARG A 104 -14.33 -9.29 -3.83
CA ARG A 104 -15.43 -10.23 -4.10
C ARG A 104 -15.60 -11.27 -2.99
N GLN A 105 -14.50 -11.86 -2.52
CA GLN A 105 -14.54 -12.83 -1.42
C GLN A 105 -14.99 -12.18 -0.10
N MET A 106 -14.61 -10.92 0.15
CA MET A 106 -15.03 -10.20 1.35
C MET A 106 -16.52 -9.81 1.30
N VAL A 107 -17.04 -9.45 0.12
CA VAL A 107 -18.46 -9.10 -0.06
C VAL A 107 -19.37 -10.27 0.33
N GLU A 108 -19.00 -11.52 0.00
CA GLU A 108 -19.75 -12.69 0.43
C GLU A 108 -19.85 -12.81 1.96
N GLY A 109 -18.75 -12.53 2.67
CA GLY A 109 -18.77 -12.51 4.15
C GLY A 109 -19.60 -11.34 4.70
N LEU A 110 -19.57 -10.20 4.02
CA LEU A 110 -20.37 -9.03 4.39
C LEU A 110 -21.87 -9.28 4.20
N ASP A 111 -22.27 -9.98 3.14
CA ASP A 111 -23.67 -10.34 2.89
C ASP A 111 -24.19 -11.29 3.99
N ASP A 112 -23.37 -12.26 4.41
CA ASP A 112 -23.71 -13.15 5.52
C ASP A 112 -23.83 -12.36 6.84
N LEU A 113 -22.90 -11.43 7.11
CA LEU A 113 -22.97 -10.56 8.29
C LEU A 113 -24.23 -9.68 8.27
N ALA A 114 -24.58 -9.11 7.14
CA ALA A 114 -25.80 -8.31 6.97
C ALA A 114 -27.06 -9.14 7.27
N ARG A 115 -27.08 -10.41 6.88
CA ARG A 115 -28.18 -11.31 7.20
C ARG A 115 -28.35 -11.48 8.71
N PHE A 116 -27.29 -11.66 9.48
CA PHE A 116 -27.36 -11.76 10.94
C PHE A 116 -27.66 -10.44 11.63
N ALA A 117 -27.18 -9.34 11.09
CA ALA A 117 -27.43 -7.99 11.64
C ALA A 117 -28.92 -7.56 11.55
N HIS A 118 -29.69 -8.15 10.61
CA HIS A 118 -31.11 -7.83 10.40
C HIS A 118 -32.06 -8.93 10.86
N VAL A 119 -31.57 -9.90 11.64
CA VAL A 119 -32.41 -10.93 12.23
C VAL A 119 -33.31 -10.30 13.31
N ASP A 120 -34.55 -10.73 13.37
CA ASP A 120 -35.47 -10.33 14.43
C ASP A 120 -35.08 -11.00 15.77
N PRO A 121 -34.63 -10.23 16.77
CA PRO A 121 -34.18 -10.77 18.04
C PRO A 121 -35.29 -11.43 18.87
N SER A 122 -36.56 -11.20 18.51
CA SER A 122 -37.69 -11.84 19.17
C SER A 122 -37.94 -13.30 18.72
N THR A 123 -37.43 -13.66 17.53
CA THR A 123 -37.63 -14.97 16.90
C THR A 123 -36.39 -15.84 16.88
N THR A 124 -35.22 -15.26 17.18
CA THR A 124 -33.93 -15.95 17.11
C THR A 124 -33.22 -15.90 18.45
N ASP A 125 -32.72 -17.02 18.92
CA ASP A 125 -31.98 -17.11 20.16
C ASP A 125 -30.56 -16.47 20.00
N ALA A 126 -30.02 -16.01 21.12
CA ALA A 126 -28.69 -15.35 21.13
C ALA A 126 -27.57 -16.34 20.70
N GLU A 127 -27.72 -17.62 20.99
CA GLU A 127 -26.73 -18.63 20.65
C GLU A 127 -26.62 -18.80 19.13
N THR A 128 -27.74 -18.86 18.42
CA THR A 128 -27.80 -18.93 16.96
C THR A 128 -27.12 -17.69 16.33
N ILE A 129 -27.34 -16.49 16.89
CA ILE A 129 -26.70 -15.26 16.40
C ILE A 129 -25.19 -15.35 16.60
N VAL A 130 -24.71 -15.75 17.78
CA VAL A 130 -23.28 -15.88 18.07
C VAL A 130 -22.62 -16.90 17.15
N GLN A 131 -23.24 -18.07 16.95
CA GLN A 131 -22.74 -19.08 16.01
C GLN A 131 -22.68 -18.56 14.57
N GLY A 132 -23.68 -17.79 14.15
CA GLY A 132 -23.70 -17.16 12.84
C GLY A 132 -22.56 -16.17 12.64
N VAL A 133 -22.31 -15.32 13.62
CA VAL A 133 -21.19 -14.33 13.57
C VAL A 133 -19.84 -15.06 13.55
N ASP A 134 -19.65 -16.11 14.35
CA ASP A 134 -18.43 -16.94 14.36
C ASP A 134 -18.18 -17.60 12.98
N MET A 135 -19.24 -18.07 12.32
CA MET A 135 -19.13 -18.60 10.96
C MET A 135 -18.70 -17.53 9.95
N VAL A 136 -19.24 -16.33 10.06
CA VAL A 136 -18.85 -15.20 9.18
C VAL A 136 -17.40 -14.80 9.42
N GLU A 137 -16.97 -14.70 10.68
CA GLU A 137 -15.57 -14.42 11.02
C GLU A 137 -14.63 -15.45 10.39
N LYS A 138 -14.93 -16.75 10.58
CA LYS A 138 -14.15 -17.85 9.99
C LYS A 138 -14.11 -17.79 8.46
N LYS A 139 -15.23 -17.44 7.81
CA LYS A 139 -15.30 -17.31 6.36
C LYS A 139 -14.42 -16.16 5.85
N ILE A 140 -14.50 -15.00 6.49
CA ILE A 140 -13.66 -13.83 6.17
C ILE A 140 -12.17 -14.16 6.40
N MET A 141 -11.84 -14.75 7.55
CA MET A 141 -10.45 -15.13 7.85
C MET A 141 -9.90 -16.16 6.86
N LYS A 142 -10.72 -17.11 6.43
CA LYS A 142 -10.35 -18.09 5.39
C LYS A 142 -10.05 -17.40 4.05
N ALA A 143 -10.89 -16.45 3.63
CA ALA A 143 -10.70 -15.69 2.40
C ALA A 143 -9.39 -14.89 2.44
N LEU A 144 -9.14 -14.16 3.54
CA LEU A 144 -7.93 -13.38 3.76
C LEU A 144 -6.67 -14.26 3.81
N SER A 145 -6.74 -15.42 4.50
CA SER A 145 -5.63 -16.37 4.56
C SER A 145 -5.31 -16.98 3.20
N SER A 146 -6.33 -17.26 2.39
CA SER A 146 -6.14 -17.72 1.00
C SER A 146 -5.49 -16.68 0.12
N ALA A 147 -5.70 -15.39 0.41
CA ALA A 147 -5.05 -14.28 -0.27
C ALA A 147 -3.61 -14.03 0.21
N GLY A 148 -3.17 -14.65 1.32
CA GLY A 148 -1.83 -14.53 1.87
C GLY A 148 -1.72 -13.82 3.22
N LEU A 149 -2.84 -13.54 3.89
CA LEU A 149 -2.84 -13.00 5.25
C LEU A 149 -2.46 -14.08 6.26
N ARG A 150 -1.55 -13.76 7.16
CA ARG A 150 -1.20 -14.57 8.34
C ARG A 150 -1.43 -13.77 9.61
N VAL A 151 -2.01 -14.42 10.60
CA VAL A 151 -2.22 -13.84 11.95
C VAL A 151 -0.99 -14.07 12.79
N ILE A 152 -0.55 -13.03 13.50
CA ILE A 152 0.49 -13.08 14.52
C ILE A 152 -0.21 -13.10 15.88
N ASN A 153 -0.13 -14.24 16.56
CA ASN A 153 -0.70 -14.42 17.91
C ASN A 153 0.30 -15.19 18.79
N PRO A 154 1.37 -14.53 19.24
CA PRO A 154 2.57 -15.15 19.80
C PRO A 154 2.45 -15.45 21.30
N VAL A 155 1.31 -15.87 21.81
CA VAL A 155 1.13 -16.22 23.22
C VAL A 155 2.09 -17.35 23.61
N GLY A 156 2.94 -17.12 24.62
CA GLY A 156 3.96 -18.08 25.07
C GLY A 156 5.24 -18.09 24.23
N GLU A 157 5.35 -17.27 23.22
CA GLU A 157 6.56 -17.10 22.41
C GLU A 157 7.44 -15.97 22.94
N THR A 158 8.72 -15.97 22.57
CA THR A 158 9.62 -14.87 22.89
C THR A 158 9.21 -13.60 22.16
N PHE A 159 9.30 -12.47 22.84
CA PHE A 159 9.02 -11.16 22.25
C PHE A 159 9.99 -10.84 21.11
N ASP A 160 9.47 -10.52 19.95
CA ASP A 160 10.21 -10.09 18.75
C ASP A 160 9.82 -8.65 18.40
N PRO A 161 10.73 -7.67 18.56
CA PRO A 161 10.45 -6.28 18.22
C PRO A 161 10.08 -6.03 16.75
N ALA A 162 10.46 -6.93 15.83
CA ALA A 162 10.12 -6.80 14.41
C ALA A 162 8.64 -7.09 14.11
N LEU A 163 7.99 -7.91 14.95
CA LEU A 163 6.62 -8.38 14.72
C LEU A 163 5.66 -7.98 15.84
N HIS A 164 6.19 -7.61 17.02
CA HIS A 164 5.40 -7.36 18.22
C HIS A 164 5.64 -5.94 18.77
N GLU A 165 4.59 -5.37 19.34
CA GLU A 165 4.61 -4.11 20.06
C GLU A 165 4.25 -4.37 21.52
N ALA A 166 5.20 -4.19 22.46
CA ALA A 166 4.93 -4.35 23.88
C ALA A 166 4.12 -3.14 24.38
N VAL A 167 2.90 -3.37 24.81
CA VAL A 167 2.00 -2.31 25.34
C VAL A 167 1.97 -2.28 26.86
N ALA A 168 2.36 -3.37 27.52
CA ALA A 168 2.48 -3.48 28.97
C ALA A 168 3.45 -4.62 29.34
N THR A 169 3.90 -4.61 30.59
CA THR A 169 4.65 -5.72 31.18
C THR A 169 3.87 -6.28 32.36
N GLU A 170 4.04 -7.58 32.61
CA GLU A 170 3.52 -8.22 33.81
C GLU A 170 4.66 -8.97 34.51
N PRO A 171 4.75 -8.90 35.86
CA PRO A 171 5.84 -9.51 36.60
C PRO A 171 5.76 -11.04 36.53
N THR A 172 6.94 -11.68 36.44
CA THR A 172 7.08 -13.14 36.57
C THR A 172 8.07 -13.49 37.67
N SER A 173 7.86 -14.63 38.30
CA SER A 173 8.80 -15.19 39.29
C SER A 173 9.84 -16.12 38.66
N ALA A 174 9.64 -16.53 37.41
CA ALA A 174 10.53 -17.43 36.71
C ALA A 174 11.42 -16.65 35.72
N GLN A 175 12.74 -16.74 35.88
CA GLN A 175 13.70 -16.10 35.00
C GLN A 175 13.62 -16.62 33.57
N GLU A 176 13.24 -17.88 33.38
CA GLU A 176 13.04 -18.52 32.10
C GLU A 176 11.87 -17.91 31.28
N ASP A 177 10.95 -17.26 31.98
CA ASP A 177 9.79 -16.58 31.36
C ASP A 177 10.07 -15.11 31.02
N ASP A 178 11.26 -14.60 31.29
CA ASP A 178 11.59 -13.22 30.95
C ASP A 178 11.50 -12.97 29.44
N HIS A 179 10.92 -11.86 29.05
CA HIS A 179 10.65 -11.49 27.64
C HIS A 179 9.72 -12.43 26.89
N VAL A 180 8.98 -13.31 27.58
CA VAL A 180 7.93 -14.14 26.95
C VAL A 180 6.63 -13.36 26.87
N VAL A 181 5.91 -13.51 25.78
CA VAL A 181 4.58 -12.90 25.60
C VAL A 181 3.57 -13.59 26.50
N ALA A 182 3.07 -12.87 27.49
CA ALA A 182 2.07 -13.38 28.43
C ALA A 182 0.70 -13.50 27.78
N ARG A 183 0.32 -12.48 27.04
CA ARG A 183 -0.96 -12.42 26.33
C ARG A 183 -0.91 -11.43 25.17
N VAL A 184 -1.79 -11.65 24.21
CA VAL A 184 -1.97 -10.74 23.07
C VAL A 184 -3.19 -9.87 23.32
N TYR A 185 -2.96 -8.55 23.39
CA TYR A 185 -4.02 -7.57 23.49
C TYR A 185 -4.72 -7.35 22.17
N GLN A 186 -3.95 -7.35 21.07
CA GLN A 186 -4.46 -7.22 19.71
C GLN A 186 -3.59 -8.04 18.75
N PRO A 187 -4.16 -8.96 17.98
CA PRO A 187 -3.39 -9.75 17.02
C PRO A 187 -2.71 -8.88 15.97
N GLY A 188 -1.52 -9.29 15.55
CA GLY A 188 -0.83 -8.72 14.41
C GLY A 188 -1.20 -9.41 13.12
N TYR A 189 -0.85 -8.79 12.00
CA TYR A 189 -1.10 -9.33 10.67
C TYR A 189 0.08 -9.12 9.74
N VAL A 190 0.43 -10.17 8.99
CA VAL A 190 1.39 -10.13 7.89
C VAL A 190 0.66 -10.54 6.61
N PHE A 191 0.83 -9.79 5.56
CA PHE A 191 0.32 -10.14 4.23
C PHE A 191 1.50 -10.46 3.32
N ASN A 192 1.58 -11.73 2.90
CA ASN A 192 2.75 -12.28 2.21
C ASN A 192 4.04 -12.06 3.02
N THR A 193 4.87 -11.09 2.62
CA THR A 193 6.12 -10.70 3.29
C THR A 193 6.04 -9.35 3.99
N GLN A 194 4.91 -8.64 3.86
CA GLN A 194 4.76 -7.30 4.40
C GLN A 194 4.03 -7.32 5.74
N LEU A 195 4.63 -6.74 6.77
CA LEU A 195 3.96 -6.49 8.05
C LEU A 195 2.88 -5.42 7.85
N ILE A 196 1.61 -5.78 8.08
CA ILE A 196 0.48 -4.85 8.03
C ILE A 196 0.30 -4.15 9.37
N ARG A 197 0.41 -4.91 10.45
CA ARG A 197 0.28 -4.42 11.82
C ARG A 197 1.00 -5.36 12.77
N PRO A 198 1.84 -4.85 13.69
CA PRO A 198 2.44 -5.68 14.73
C PRO A 198 1.38 -6.21 15.70
N ALA A 199 1.66 -7.32 16.35
CA ALA A 199 0.84 -7.80 17.45
C ALA A 199 1.10 -6.95 18.69
N ARG A 200 0.05 -6.40 19.30
CA ARG A 200 0.16 -5.68 20.59
C ARG A 200 0.06 -6.66 21.73
N VAL A 201 1.14 -6.74 22.50
CA VAL A 201 1.34 -7.82 23.47
C VAL A 201 1.67 -7.30 24.86
N VAL A 202 1.36 -8.11 25.85
CA VAL A 202 1.87 -7.95 27.22
C VAL A 202 3.02 -8.92 27.40
N VAL A 203 4.17 -8.44 27.84
CA VAL A 203 5.41 -9.21 27.97
C VAL A 203 5.68 -9.48 29.44
N LYS A 204 6.05 -10.70 29.77
CA LYS A 204 6.51 -11.04 31.11
C LYS A 204 7.86 -10.39 31.38
N GLN A 205 8.03 -9.83 32.58
CA GLN A 205 9.26 -9.22 33.04
C GLN A 205 9.67 -9.83 34.37
N TRP A 206 10.87 -10.41 34.37
CA TRP A 206 11.46 -10.90 35.61
C TRP A 206 12.13 -9.74 36.37
N ASN A 207 11.81 -9.57 37.62
CA ASN A 207 12.31 -8.48 38.47
C ASN A 207 13.35 -8.92 39.51
N GLY A 208 14.02 -10.08 39.30
CA GLY A 208 15.19 -10.51 40.10
C GLY A 208 14.86 -10.95 41.50
#